data_20802fd224012ab24f0343b83a93924c
#
_entry.id   20802fd224012ab24f0343b83a93924c
#
_cell.length_a   1.000
_cell.length_b   1.000
_cell.length_c   1.000
_cell.angle_alpha   90.00
_cell.angle_beta   90.00
_cell.angle_gamma   90.00
#
_symmetry.space_group_name_H-M   'P 1'
#
loop_
_entity.id
_entity.type
_entity.pdbx_description
1 polymer ?
#
loop_
_entity_poly.entity_id
_entity_poly.type
_entity_poly.pdbx_seq_one_letter_code
_entity_poly.pdbx_strand_id
1 'polypeptide(L)'
;MRRSMAALAAVTLLALTACATDEPVAGPSGSASAAGSGTGEQSKFFVQADYDAELALLDATPTGPADKPWEQVLNPTMVDTATFKKSGPHKICFSNAALNNPWRQVGFKTMQAEVEAQGSRIEEFVHVDAEGKDQKQIADINDLLGKGCDALIVSPNTTATLTPAVEAACKAGLPVVVFDRGVDTKCPVTFINPIGGYGFGHVGAEFVSQKMKPGGKLLALRILPGVDVLETRWSAAKVAFDKAKVDVVGVEFTDGDPAKTKKIVDDYIQRYGTIDGVWMDAGAVAVAAVEAFQDAGKPVPPINGEDQLDFLKVWKDKNLTAIAPTYPTYQWRTPIIAALRILDGQQVSNPWKLPQPTITQDNLDQYLDASMPPLHYAMCGCTDLPGYPQRWK
;
A
#
# COMPACT_ATOMS: atom_id res chain seq x y z
N MET A 1 -16.34 54.95 48.73
CA MET A 1 -17.62 55.19 49.45
C MET A 1 -18.54 54.00 49.29
N ARG A 2 -18.86 53.38 50.46
CA ARG A 2 -20.09 52.68 50.88
C ARG A 2 -20.48 51.44 49.99
N ARG A 3 -20.32 50.25 50.53
CA ARG A 3 -21.08 49.38 51.50
C ARG A 3 -21.96 48.39 50.74
N SER A 4 -21.61 47.10 50.76
CA SER A 4 -22.07 46.05 51.69
C SER A 4 -23.57 45.81 51.65
N MET A 5 -24.00 44.60 51.32
CA MET A 5 -24.77 43.76 52.25
C MET A 5 -24.95 42.31 51.69
N ALA A 6 -24.64 41.40 52.60
CA ALA A 6 -24.85 39.95 52.48
C ALA A 6 -26.31 39.59 52.86
N ALA A 7 -26.82 38.47 52.38
CA ALA A 7 -27.94 37.78 53.01
C ALA A 7 -27.72 36.27 52.94
N LEU A 8 -27.60 35.67 54.11
CA LEU A 8 -27.66 34.24 54.46
C LEU A 8 -29.15 33.77 54.53
N ALA A 9 -29.41 32.57 54.14
CA ALA A 9 -30.44 31.68 54.72
C ALA A 9 -30.18 30.29 54.18
N ALA A 10 -29.64 29.32 54.91
CA ALA A 10 -30.18 28.42 55.92
C ALA A 10 -31.03 27.26 55.33
N VAL A 11 -30.37 26.14 55.21
CA VAL A 11 -30.57 24.79 55.79
C VAL A 11 -31.99 24.19 55.75
N THR A 12 -32.13 23.05 55.12
CA THR A 12 -32.83 21.88 55.65
C THR A 12 -32.20 20.55 55.14
N LEU A 13 -31.69 19.74 56.08
CA LEU A 13 -31.31 18.32 55.91
C LEU A 13 -32.59 17.48 55.80
N LEU A 14 -32.63 16.58 54.87
CA LEU A 14 -33.39 15.35 54.96
C LEU A 14 -32.51 14.19 54.58
N ALA A 15 -32.17 13.39 55.59
CA ALA A 15 -31.49 12.12 55.45
C ALA A 15 -32.50 11.05 54.99
N LEU A 16 -32.22 10.37 53.86
CA LEU A 16 -32.78 9.10 53.53
C LEU A 16 -31.66 8.13 53.21
N THR A 17 -31.46 7.19 54.13
CA THR A 17 -30.60 6.00 54.02
C THR A 17 -31.22 5.05 52.99
N ALA A 18 -30.48 4.77 51.90
CA ALA A 18 -30.72 3.59 51.10
C ALA A 18 -29.36 2.91 50.87
N CYS A 19 -29.20 1.70 51.37
CA CYS A 19 -28.10 0.82 51.05
C CYS A 19 -28.08 0.49 49.57
N ALA A 20 -27.02 0.84 48.89
CA ALA A 20 -26.67 0.31 47.61
C ALA A 20 -25.26 -0.22 47.67
N THR A 21 -25.11 -1.50 47.38
CA THR A 21 -23.90 -2.27 47.29
C THR A 21 -22.95 -1.68 46.26
N ASP A 22 -21.72 -1.37 46.68
CA ASP A 22 -20.63 -1.01 45.80
C ASP A 22 -20.22 -2.25 44.97
N GLU A 23 -20.55 -2.22 43.67
CA GLU A 23 -19.83 -3.00 42.67
C GLU A 23 -18.74 -2.08 42.08
N PRO A 24 -17.47 -2.52 41.98
CA PRO A 24 -16.44 -1.73 41.35
C PRO A 24 -16.65 -1.71 39.84
N VAL A 25 -16.84 -0.52 39.27
CA VAL A 25 -16.81 -0.29 37.84
C VAL A 25 -15.40 -0.60 37.34
N ALA A 26 -15.23 -1.76 36.70
CA ALA A 26 -14.04 -2.10 35.97
C ALA A 26 -13.92 -1.16 34.75
N GLY A 27 -12.89 -0.32 34.72
CA GLY A 27 -12.45 0.40 33.54
C GLY A 27 -12.08 -0.58 32.41
N PRO A 28 -12.14 -0.19 31.14
CA PRO A 28 -11.79 -1.08 30.06
C PRO A 28 -10.28 -1.35 30.08
N SER A 29 -9.91 -2.45 30.73
CA SER A 29 -8.61 -3.08 30.51
C SER A 29 -8.62 -3.63 29.08
N GLY A 30 -7.93 -2.94 28.18
CA GLY A 30 -7.60 -3.48 26.88
C GLY A 30 -6.78 -4.76 27.05
N SER A 31 -7.47 -5.89 27.18
CA SER A 31 -6.84 -7.19 27.00
C SER A 31 -6.41 -7.28 25.54
N ALA A 32 -5.10 -7.19 25.31
CA ALA A 32 -4.50 -7.71 24.10
C ALA A 32 -4.90 -9.19 24.02
N SER A 33 -5.88 -9.49 23.17
CA SER A 33 -6.22 -10.87 22.85
C SER A 33 -4.99 -11.48 22.20
N ALA A 34 -4.37 -12.39 22.90
CA ALA A 34 -3.43 -13.34 22.32
C ALA A 34 -4.12 -13.94 21.10
N ALA A 35 -3.49 -13.82 19.95
CA ALA A 35 -3.94 -14.45 18.72
C ALA A 35 -4.00 -15.96 18.98
N GLY A 36 -5.22 -16.45 19.21
CA GLY A 36 -5.48 -17.86 19.22
C GLY A 36 -5.18 -18.42 17.85
N SER A 37 -4.51 -19.53 17.77
CA SER A 37 -4.39 -20.40 16.62
C SER A 37 -5.80 -20.83 16.17
N GLY A 38 -6.48 -19.95 15.46
CA GLY A 38 -7.82 -20.15 14.91
C GLY A 38 -7.71 -20.85 13.58
N THR A 39 -8.06 -22.11 13.56
CA THR A 39 -8.41 -22.85 12.37
C THR A 39 -9.49 -22.11 11.59
N GLY A 40 -9.16 -21.64 10.37
CA GLY A 40 -10.08 -21.80 9.27
C GLY A 40 -11.11 -20.72 8.96
N GLU A 41 -11.09 -19.51 9.50
CA GLU A 41 -11.92 -18.45 8.93
C GLU A 41 -11.16 -17.75 7.80
N GLN A 42 -11.62 -17.99 6.56
CA GLN A 42 -11.05 -17.37 5.37
C GLN A 42 -11.27 -15.84 5.47
N SER A 43 -10.21 -15.07 5.29
CA SER A 43 -10.29 -13.60 5.34
C SER A 43 -11.38 -13.10 4.37
N LYS A 44 -12.18 -12.10 4.79
CA LYS A 44 -13.15 -11.42 3.92
C LYS A 44 -12.50 -10.79 2.66
N PHE A 45 -11.19 -10.65 2.67
CA PHE A 45 -10.39 -10.16 1.54
C PHE A 45 -9.84 -11.27 0.65
N PHE A 46 -10.19 -12.53 0.91
CA PHE A 46 -9.75 -13.65 0.08
C PHE A 46 -10.90 -14.14 -0.79
N VAL A 47 -10.70 -14.04 -2.10
CA VAL A 47 -11.59 -14.60 -3.12
C VAL A 47 -10.77 -15.59 -3.93
N GLN A 48 -11.13 -16.89 -3.85
CA GLN A 48 -10.35 -17.95 -4.49
C GLN A 48 -10.16 -17.73 -6.00
N ALA A 49 -11.23 -17.32 -6.69
CA ALA A 49 -11.15 -17.09 -8.15
C ALA A 49 -10.18 -15.96 -8.51
N ASP A 50 -10.14 -14.88 -7.71
CA ASP A 50 -9.23 -13.75 -7.93
C ASP A 50 -7.79 -14.13 -7.59
N TYR A 51 -7.60 -14.93 -6.54
CA TYR A 51 -6.30 -15.48 -6.17
C TYR A 51 -5.72 -16.34 -7.30
N ASP A 52 -6.51 -17.31 -7.82
CA ASP A 52 -6.08 -18.18 -8.90
C ASP A 52 -5.79 -17.38 -10.18
N ALA A 53 -6.63 -16.38 -10.49
CA ALA A 53 -6.44 -15.51 -11.63
C ALA A 53 -5.16 -14.66 -11.53
N GLU A 54 -4.85 -14.09 -10.35
CA GLU A 54 -3.63 -13.31 -10.15
C GLU A 54 -2.37 -14.19 -10.19
N LEU A 55 -2.40 -15.41 -9.64
CA LEU A 55 -1.26 -16.33 -9.76
C LEU A 55 -0.98 -16.70 -11.21
N ALA A 56 -2.03 -16.91 -12.02
CA ALA A 56 -1.86 -17.18 -13.46
C ALA A 56 -1.22 -15.99 -14.21
N LEU A 57 -1.32 -14.76 -13.70
CA LEU A 57 -0.66 -13.59 -14.29
C LEU A 57 0.85 -13.51 -14.02
N LEU A 58 1.36 -14.22 -13.01
CA LEU A 58 2.80 -14.22 -12.71
C LEU A 58 3.65 -14.72 -13.87
N ASP A 59 3.12 -15.69 -14.64
CA ASP A 59 3.78 -16.28 -15.80
C ASP A 59 3.25 -15.72 -17.14
N ALA A 60 2.31 -14.78 -17.10
CA ALA A 60 1.69 -14.23 -18.30
C ALA A 60 2.62 -13.25 -19.03
N THR A 61 2.63 -13.32 -20.36
CA THR A 61 3.35 -12.36 -21.19
C THR A 61 2.52 -11.09 -21.35
N PRO A 62 3.03 -9.92 -20.95
CA PRO A 62 2.31 -8.67 -21.10
C PRO A 62 2.24 -8.24 -22.58
N THR A 63 1.16 -7.55 -22.94
CA THR A 63 1.03 -6.84 -24.21
C THR A 63 1.46 -5.37 -24.04
N GLY A 64 2.05 -4.78 -25.10
CA GLY A 64 2.55 -3.41 -25.09
C GLY A 64 4.07 -3.34 -25.31
N PRO A 65 4.65 -2.13 -25.29
CA PRO A 65 6.08 -1.93 -25.56
C PRO A 65 6.96 -2.61 -24.51
N ALA A 66 7.95 -3.40 -24.95
CA ALA A 66 8.81 -4.14 -24.02
C ALA A 66 9.70 -3.24 -23.15
N ASP A 67 10.05 -2.07 -23.65
CA ASP A 67 10.88 -1.06 -22.98
C ASP A 67 10.07 -0.11 -22.06
N LYS A 68 8.75 -0.24 -22.05
CA LYS A 68 7.84 0.63 -21.28
C LYS A 68 6.86 -0.19 -20.42
N PRO A 69 7.32 -0.81 -19.35
CA PRO A 69 6.47 -1.67 -18.53
C PRO A 69 5.25 -0.93 -17.94
N TRP A 70 5.29 0.40 -17.81
CA TRP A 70 4.16 1.24 -17.40
C TRP A 70 3.07 1.42 -18.46
N GLU A 71 3.31 1.01 -19.70
CA GLU A 71 2.33 0.98 -20.79
C GLU A 71 1.89 -0.46 -21.13
N GLN A 72 2.51 -1.46 -20.52
CA GLN A 72 2.14 -2.86 -20.69
C GLN A 72 0.89 -3.22 -19.90
N VAL A 73 0.19 -4.25 -20.36
CA VAL A 73 -0.98 -4.80 -19.69
C VAL A 73 -1.00 -6.32 -19.78
N LEU A 74 -1.35 -6.97 -18.69
CA LEU A 74 -1.57 -8.41 -18.59
C LEU A 74 -3.05 -8.71 -18.82
N ASN A 75 -3.36 -9.66 -19.71
CA ASN A 75 -4.72 -10.13 -20.04
C ASN A 75 -5.73 -8.96 -20.20
N PRO A 76 -5.54 -8.05 -21.18
CA PRO A 76 -6.33 -6.83 -21.28
C PRO A 76 -7.82 -7.10 -21.54
N THR A 77 -8.68 -6.41 -20.79
CA THR A 77 -10.11 -6.28 -21.07
C THR A 77 -10.40 -4.84 -21.46
N MET A 78 -10.48 -4.59 -22.76
CA MET A 78 -10.59 -3.23 -23.28
C MET A 78 -11.98 -2.65 -23.06
N VAL A 79 -12.03 -1.38 -22.63
CA VAL A 79 -13.27 -0.59 -22.48
C VAL A 79 -13.27 0.57 -23.46
N ASP A 80 -14.47 0.87 -23.98
CA ASP A 80 -14.68 2.00 -24.87
C ASP A 80 -14.71 3.31 -24.07
N THR A 81 -14.00 4.31 -24.57
CA THR A 81 -13.89 5.64 -23.92
C THR A 81 -14.34 6.77 -24.85
N ALA A 82 -14.94 6.46 -26.00
CA ALA A 82 -15.33 7.44 -27.00
C ALA A 82 -16.21 8.57 -26.44
N THR A 83 -17.04 8.27 -25.43
CA THR A 83 -17.92 9.26 -24.75
C THR A 83 -17.16 10.30 -23.94
N PHE A 84 -15.90 10.05 -23.57
CA PHE A 84 -15.05 10.96 -22.82
C PHE A 84 -14.11 11.78 -23.71
N LYS A 85 -14.16 11.55 -25.03
CA LYS A 85 -13.27 12.25 -25.98
C LYS A 85 -13.44 13.76 -25.88
N LYS A 86 -12.33 14.44 -25.65
CA LYS A 86 -12.21 15.90 -25.63
C LYS A 86 -11.04 16.34 -26.49
N SER A 87 -11.16 17.50 -27.14
CA SER A 87 -10.01 18.16 -27.75
C SER A 87 -9.23 18.90 -26.67
N GLY A 88 -7.90 18.69 -26.62
CA GLY A 88 -7.04 19.26 -25.57
C GLY A 88 -6.26 20.48 -26.04
N PRO A 89 -5.50 21.13 -25.13
CA PRO A 89 -4.88 20.58 -23.92
C PRO A 89 -5.86 20.32 -22.77
N HIS A 90 -5.45 19.48 -21.81
CA HIS A 90 -6.32 18.97 -20.77
C HIS A 90 -5.90 19.39 -19.36
N LYS A 91 -6.90 19.58 -18.49
CA LYS A 91 -6.72 19.74 -17.06
C LYS A 91 -6.91 18.42 -16.36
N ILE A 92 -5.82 17.85 -15.84
CA ILE A 92 -5.83 16.57 -15.11
C ILE A 92 -5.78 16.84 -13.62
N CYS A 93 -6.68 16.23 -12.86
CA CYS A 93 -6.73 16.34 -11.41
C CYS A 93 -6.33 15.02 -10.75
N PHE A 94 -5.59 15.10 -9.64
CA PHE A 94 -5.14 13.95 -8.88
C PHE A 94 -5.40 14.12 -7.39
N SER A 95 -6.14 13.18 -6.80
CA SER A 95 -6.35 13.03 -5.36
C SER A 95 -5.50 11.87 -4.83
N ASN A 96 -4.50 12.20 -4.01
CA ASN A 96 -3.54 11.25 -3.43
C ASN A 96 -3.86 10.94 -1.98
N ALA A 97 -3.71 9.68 -1.58
CA ALA A 97 -3.85 9.25 -0.19
C ALA A 97 -2.85 9.92 0.76
N ALA A 98 -1.57 9.88 0.42
CA ALA A 98 -0.48 10.45 1.23
C ALA A 98 0.85 10.45 0.46
N LEU A 99 1.82 11.27 0.92
CA LEU A 99 3.22 11.27 0.47
C LEU A 99 4.19 10.95 1.63
N ASN A 100 3.75 10.14 2.57
CA ASN A 100 4.40 9.90 3.86
C ASN A 100 5.46 8.79 3.87
N ASN A 101 5.75 8.17 2.74
CA ASN A 101 6.77 7.11 2.64
C ASN A 101 7.56 7.19 1.32
N PRO A 102 8.76 6.57 1.25
CA PRO A 102 9.64 6.63 0.08
C PRO A 102 9.00 6.12 -1.21
N TRP A 103 8.20 5.05 -1.16
CA TRP A 103 7.53 4.51 -2.33
C TRP A 103 6.62 5.56 -3.00
N ARG A 104 5.81 6.25 -2.20
CA ARG A 104 4.91 7.30 -2.68
C ARG A 104 5.66 8.54 -3.14
N GLN A 105 6.77 8.90 -2.48
CA GLN A 105 7.60 10.06 -2.87
C GLN A 105 8.30 9.82 -4.21
N VAL A 106 8.91 8.64 -4.40
CA VAL A 106 9.52 8.26 -5.68
C VAL A 106 8.44 8.19 -6.77
N GLY A 107 7.31 7.54 -6.51
CA GLY A 107 6.21 7.45 -7.44
C GLY A 107 5.66 8.81 -7.86
N PHE A 108 5.43 9.71 -6.90
CA PHE A 108 4.90 11.04 -7.21
C PHE A 108 5.88 11.90 -8.02
N LYS A 109 7.18 11.87 -7.70
CA LYS A 109 8.22 12.50 -8.55
C LYS A 109 8.15 11.95 -9.98
N THR A 110 7.93 10.63 -10.13
CA THR A 110 7.81 9.95 -11.43
C THR A 110 6.54 10.39 -12.17
N MET A 111 5.39 10.50 -11.47
CA MET A 111 4.15 11.04 -12.05
C MET A 111 4.31 12.49 -12.52
N GLN A 112 4.91 13.36 -11.70
CA GLN A 112 5.16 14.76 -12.08
C GLN A 112 6.06 14.87 -13.31
N ALA A 113 7.09 14.04 -13.40
CA ALA A 113 7.98 14.02 -14.57
C ALA A 113 7.26 13.47 -15.82
N GLU A 114 6.32 12.51 -15.66
CA GLU A 114 5.46 12.06 -16.75
C GLU A 114 4.55 13.18 -17.25
N VAL A 115 3.94 13.95 -16.34
CA VAL A 115 3.15 15.14 -16.72
C VAL A 115 3.98 16.11 -17.56
N GLU A 116 5.22 16.41 -17.15
CA GLU A 116 6.12 17.27 -17.93
C GLU A 116 6.48 16.67 -19.29
N ALA A 117 6.70 15.35 -19.35
CA ALA A 117 7.00 14.64 -20.61
C ALA A 117 5.84 14.69 -21.61
N GLN A 118 4.58 14.79 -21.13
CA GLN A 118 3.39 14.93 -21.97
C GLN A 118 3.29 16.34 -22.61
N GLY A 119 4.04 17.31 -22.13
CA GLY A 119 4.18 18.65 -22.72
C GLY A 119 2.84 19.38 -22.87
N SER A 120 2.58 19.93 -24.07
CA SER A 120 1.36 20.71 -24.34
C SER A 120 0.05 19.93 -24.32
N ARG A 121 0.08 18.61 -24.10
CA ARG A 121 -1.15 17.81 -23.94
C ARG A 121 -1.84 18.07 -22.60
N ILE A 122 -1.08 18.49 -21.58
CA ILE A 122 -1.60 18.82 -20.25
C ILE A 122 -1.39 20.32 -20.02
N GLU A 123 -2.51 21.06 -19.94
CA GLU A 123 -2.52 22.48 -19.63
C GLU A 123 -2.28 22.74 -18.14
N GLU A 124 -2.93 21.93 -17.30
CA GLU A 124 -2.85 22.07 -15.85
C GLU A 124 -2.89 20.69 -15.17
N PHE A 125 -1.99 20.47 -14.24
CA PHE A 125 -2.00 19.32 -13.35
C PHE A 125 -2.25 19.76 -11.91
N VAL A 126 -3.48 19.53 -11.43
CA VAL A 126 -3.89 19.85 -10.05
C VAL A 126 -3.75 18.63 -9.20
N HIS A 127 -2.95 18.69 -8.14
CA HIS A 127 -2.86 17.58 -7.19
C HIS A 127 -3.17 18.03 -5.77
N VAL A 128 -3.76 17.13 -5.00
CA VAL A 128 -4.06 17.28 -3.58
C VAL A 128 -3.61 16.04 -2.82
N ASP A 129 -3.10 16.23 -1.62
CA ASP A 129 -2.62 15.17 -0.75
C ASP A 129 -3.48 15.08 0.50
N ALA A 130 -4.05 13.93 0.77
CA ALA A 130 -4.96 13.72 1.90
C ALA A 130 -4.24 13.49 3.24
N GLU A 131 -2.90 13.38 3.24
CA GLU A 131 -2.10 13.17 4.45
C GLU A 131 -2.50 11.92 5.26
N GLY A 132 -3.01 10.89 4.56
CA GLY A 132 -3.50 9.66 5.18
C GLY A 132 -4.86 9.80 5.88
N LYS A 133 -5.63 10.87 5.58
CA LYS A 133 -6.91 11.16 6.24
C LYS A 133 -8.07 11.01 5.25
N ASP A 134 -8.93 10.01 5.45
CA ASP A 134 -10.08 9.74 4.57
C ASP A 134 -11.00 10.95 4.43
N GLN A 135 -11.35 11.62 5.53
CA GLN A 135 -12.23 12.78 5.51
C GLN A 135 -11.67 13.95 4.70
N LYS A 136 -10.33 14.15 4.78
CA LYS A 136 -9.67 15.14 3.96
C LYS A 136 -9.73 14.74 2.48
N GLN A 137 -9.47 13.47 2.17
CA GLN A 137 -9.52 13.02 0.77
C GLN A 137 -10.92 13.14 0.17
N ILE A 138 -11.97 12.86 0.93
CA ILE A 138 -13.36 13.07 0.50
C ILE A 138 -13.63 14.56 0.20
N ALA A 139 -13.19 15.46 1.08
CA ALA A 139 -13.33 16.89 0.88
C ALA A 139 -12.54 17.36 -0.36
N ASP A 140 -11.29 16.90 -0.49
CA ASP A 140 -10.40 17.21 -1.62
C ASP A 140 -11.02 16.76 -2.96
N ILE A 141 -11.60 15.55 -3.03
CA ILE A 141 -12.30 15.06 -4.25
C ILE A 141 -13.49 15.95 -4.58
N ASN A 142 -14.31 16.29 -3.59
CA ASN A 142 -15.45 17.17 -3.81
C ASN A 142 -15.04 18.57 -4.29
N ASP A 143 -13.95 19.12 -3.77
CA ASP A 143 -13.42 20.40 -4.24
C ASP A 143 -12.90 20.31 -5.68
N LEU A 144 -12.24 19.19 -6.05
CA LEU A 144 -11.76 18.96 -7.40
C LEU A 144 -12.91 18.91 -8.44
N LEU A 145 -14.09 18.40 -8.05
CA LEU A 145 -15.26 18.39 -8.94
C LEU A 145 -15.67 19.80 -9.40
N GLY A 146 -15.44 20.81 -8.55
CA GLY A 146 -15.72 22.22 -8.87
C GLY A 146 -14.62 22.91 -9.69
N LYS A 147 -13.47 22.27 -9.95
CA LYS A 147 -12.30 22.92 -10.59
C LYS A 147 -12.23 22.77 -12.11
N GLY A 148 -13.22 22.12 -12.72
CA GLY A 148 -13.24 21.95 -14.19
C GLY A 148 -12.18 20.98 -14.71
N CYS A 149 -11.90 19.91 -13.97
CA CYS A 149 -11.02 18.83 -14.41
C CYS A 149 -11.61 18.10 -15.63
N ASP A 150 -10.77 17.69 -16.56
CA ASP A 150 -11.15 16.82 -17.68
C ASP A 150 -11.12 15.34 -17.33
N ALA A 151 -10.23 14.97 -16.43
CA ALA A 151 -10.16 13.62 -15.82
C ALA A 151 -9.73 13.71 -14.36
N LEU A 152 -10.19 12.76 -13.55
CA LEU A 152 -9.81 12.61 -12.16
C LEU A 152 -9.04 11.30 -11.95
N ILE A 153 -7.83 11.43 -11.40
CA ILE A 153 -7.01 10.30 -10.94
C ILE A 153 -7.17 10.21 -9.44
N VAL A 154 -7.33 9.00 -8.89
CA VAL A 154 -7.46 8.76 -7.45
C VAL A 154 -6.56 7.61 -7.01
N SER A 155 -5.73 7.84 -6.00
CA SER A 155 -5.12 6.78 -5.17
C SER A 155 -5.80 6.84 -3.81
N PRO A 156 -6.83 5.99 -3.54
CA PRO A 156 -7.64 6.13 -2.32
C PRO A 156 -6.83 5.76 -1.08
N ASN A 157 -7.12 6.44 0.05
CA ASN A 157 -6.49 6.11 1.33
C ASN A 157 -7.03 4.79 1.88
N THR A 158 -8.36 4.64 1.92
CA THR A 158 -9.03 3.37 2.23
C THR A 158 -10.13 3.07 1.21
N THR A 159 -10.38 1.79 0.96
CA THR A 159 -11.32 1.33 -0.08
C THR A 159 -12.75 1.75 0.20
N ALA A 160 -13.33 1.26 1.28
CA ALA A 160 -14.76 1.45 1.57
C ALA A 160 -15.15 2.92 1.81
N THR A 161 -14.31 3.67 2.54
CA THR A 161 -14.62 5.05 2.93
C THR A 161 -14.57 6.01 1.75
N LEU A 162 -13.68 5.76 0.77
CA LEU A 162 -13.50 6.61 -0.40
C LEU A 162 -14.46 6.28 -1.55
N THR A 163 -15.07 5.08 -1.55
CA THR A 163 -15.99 4.65 -2.61
C THR A 163 -17.09 5.67 -2.93
N PRO A 164 -17.83 6.24 -1.95
CA PRO A 164 -18.88 7.23 -2.24
C PRO A 164 -18.38 8.50 -2.92
N ALA A 165 -17.18 8.98 -2.57
CA ALA A 165 -16.60 10.18 -3.20
C ALA A 165 -16.19 9.90 -4.66
N VAL A 166 -15.66 8.71 -4.95
CA VAL A 166 -15.36 8.27 -6.32
C VAL A 166 -16.65 8.13 -7.14
N GLU A 167 -17.70 7.55 -6.58
CA GLU A 167 -19.01 7.44 -7.24
C GLU A 167 -19.61 8.82 -7.56
N ALA A 168 -19.45 9.79 -6.65
CA ALA A 168 -19.89 11.17 -6.89
C ALA A 168 -19.14 11.78 -8.11
N ALA A 169 -17.84 11.53 -8.25
CA ALA A 169 -17.06 11.99 -9.40
C ALA A 169 -17.53 11.34 -10.72
N CYS A 170 -17.74 10.02 -10.72
CA CYS A 170 -18.30 9.32 -11.87
C CYS A 170 -19.68 9.86 -12.26
N LYS A 171 -20.55 10.08 -11.27
CA LYS A 171 -21.91 10.62 -11.49
C LYS A 171 -21.88 12.05 -12.04
N ALA A 172 -20.86 12.82 -11.71
CA ALA A 172 -20.64 14.15 -12.27
C ALA A 172 -20.18 14.12 -13.74
N GLY A 173 -19.95 12.93 -14.33
CA GLY A 173 -19.55 12.73 -15.71
C GLY A 173 -18.04 12.79 -15.95
N LEU A 174 -17.23 12.86 -14.90
CA LEU A 174 -15.77 12.80 -15.03
C LEU A 174 -15.31 11.36 -15.32
N PRO A 175 -14.41 11.14 -16.31
CA PRO A 175 -13.68 9.89 -16.37
C PRO A 175 -12.75 9.77 -15.15
N VAL A 176 -12.95 8.70 -14.37
CA VAL A 176 -12.15 8.45 -13.18
C VAL A 176 -11.18 7.31 -13.44
N VAL A 177 -9.92 7.54 -13.13
CA VAL A 177 -8.84 6.55 -13.14
C VAL A 177 -8.45 6.28 -11.68
N VAL A 178 -8.62 5.05 -11.22
CA VAL A 178 -8.16 4.62 -9.89
C VAL A 178 -6.86 3.86 -10.04
N PHE A 179 -5.91 4.03 -9.12
CA PHE A 179 -4.66 3.26 -9.14
C PHE A 179 -4.14 2.97 -7.74
N ASP A 180 -3.22 2.00 -7.63
CA ASP A 180 -2.60 1.50 -6.42
C ASP A 180 -3.60 0.77 -5.52
N ARG A 181 -4.49 1.47 -4.86
CA ARG A 181 -5.56 0.95 -4.00
C ARG A 181 -6.90 1.05 -4.71
N GLY A 182 -7.77 0.07 -4.49
CA GLY A 182 -9.06 -0.02 -5.14
C GLY A 182 -10.20 0.71 -4.41
N VAL A 183 -11.38 0.66 -5.04
CA VAL A 183 -12.66 1.10 -4.48
C VAL A 183 -13.72 0.03 -4.73
N ASP A 184 -14.79 0.01 -3.90
CA ASP A 184 -15.89 -0.97 -4.00
C ASP A 184 -16.98 -0.54 -4.99
N THR A 185 -16.56 -0.10 -6.19
CA THR A 185 -17.48 0.30 -7.26
C THR A 185 -16.87 0.02 -8.63
N LYS A 186 -17.73 -0.17 -9.63
CA LYS A 186 -17.30 -0.39 -11.02
C LYS A 186 -17.37 0.87 -11.88
N CYS A 187 -17.60 2.03 -11.27
CA CYS A 187 -17.76 3.27 -12.02
C CYS A 187 -16.47 3.87 -12.59
N PRO A 188 -15.25 3.65 -12.04
CA PRO A 188 -14.02 4.10 -12.68
C PRO A 188 -13.84 3.48 -14.07
N VAL A 189 -13.32 4.29 -15.02
CA VAL A 189 -13.03 3.83 -16.39
C VAL A 189 -11.96 2.75 -16.37
N THR A 190 -10.97 2.88 -15.48
CA THR A 190 -9.96 1.86 -15.28
C THR A 190 -9.45 1.85 -13.84
N PHE A 191 -9.09 0.66 -13.37
CA PHE A 191 -8.31 0.46 -12.16
C PHE A 191 -6.92 -0.08 -12.54
N ILE A 192 -5.90 0.69 -12.22
CA ILE A 192 -4.50 0.42 -12.56
C ILE A 192 -3.77 -0.10 -11.33
N ASN A 193 -3.24 -1.29 -11.41
CA ASN A 193 -2.35 -1.85 -10.40
C ASN A 193 -1.43 -2.89 -11.05
N PRO A 194 -0.25 -3.18 -10.47
CA PRO A 194 0.49 -4.40 -10.77
C PRO A 194 -0.34 -5.63 -10.42
N ILE A 195 0.16 -6.84 -10.68
CA ILE A 195 -0.49 -8.09 -10.23
C ILE A 195 -0.88 -7.97 -8.75
N GLY A 196 0.00 -7.41 -7.96
CA GLY A 196 -0.29 -6.70 -6.70
C GLY A 196 -0.60 -7.56 -5.51
N GLY A 197 -1.88 -7.72 -5.18
CA GLY A 197 -2.33 -8.25 -3.90
C GLY A 197 -1.91 -9.70 -3.66
N TYR A 198 -2.61 -10.63 -4.25
CA TYR A 198 -2.37 -12.06 -4.02
C TYR A 198 -1.01 -12.51 -4.52
N GLY A 199 -0.59 -12.04 -5.70
CA GLY A 199 0.68 -12.43 -6.30
C GLY A 199 1.88 -12.07 -5.42
N PHE A 200 1.93 -10.84 -4.90
CA PHE A 200 2.97 -10.39 -3.98
C PHE A 200 3.01 -11.24 -2.70
N GLY A 201 1.83 -11.40 -2.07
CA GLY A 201 1.71 -12.13 -0.81
C GLY A 201 2.13 -13.59 -0.94
N HIS A 202 1.69 -14.24 -2.02
CA HIS A 202 2.00 -15.63 -2.32
C HIS A 202 3.49 -15.86 -2.57
N VAL A 203 4.11 -15.09 -3.48
CA VAL A 203 5.52 -15.25 -3.87
C VAL A 203 6.44 -15.10 -2.65
N GLY A 204 6.23 -14.06 -1.84
CA GLY A 204 7.01 -13.85 -0.63
C GLY A 204 6.82 -14.98 0.39
N ALA A 205 5.58 -15.41 0.62
CA ALA A 205 5.26 -16.44 1.59
C ALA A 205 5.77 -17.84 1.16
N GLU A 206 5.61 -18.18 -0.12
CA GLU A 206 6.13 -19.44 -0.64
C GLU A 206 7.64 -19.53 -0.51
N PHE A 207 8.36 -18.48 -0.91
CA PHE A 207 9.82 -18.42 -0.77
C PHE A 207 10.25 -18.57 0.69
N VAL A 208 9.70 -17.78 1.60
CA VAL A 208 10.09 -17.84 3.02
C VAL A 208 9.79 -19.23 3.58
N SER A 209 8.60 -19.79 3.31
CA SER A 209 8.23 -21.13 3.75
C SER A 209 9.18 -22.23 3.27
N GLN A 210 9.60 -22.15 1.99
CA GLN A 210 10.52 -23.13 1.38
C GLN A 210 11.95 -23.06 1.96
N LYS A 211 12.37 -21.87 2.41
CA LYS A 211 13.71 -21.62 2.96
C LYS A 211 13.79 -21.79 4.47
N MET A 212 12.65 -21.82 5.16
CA MET A 212 12.58 -22.11 6.59
C MET A 212 12.79 -23.60 6.86
N LYS A 213 13.25 -23.92 8.08
CA LYS A 213 13.21 -25.31 8.54
C LYS A 213 11.74 -25.75 8.80
N PRO A 214 11.42 -27.04 8.63
CA PRO A 214 10.09 -27.56 8.97
C PRO A 214 9.67 -27.23 10.41
N GLY A 215 8.46 -26.72 10.59
CA GLY A 215 7.94 -26.28 11.89
C GLY A 215 8.64 -25.05 12.47
N GLY A 216 9.35 -24.29 11.63
CA GLY A 216 9.98 -23.04 12.01
C GLY A 216 8.98 -21.95 12.34
N LYS A 217 9.42 -21.01 13.20
CA LYS A 217 8.62 -19.86 13.67
C LYS A 217 8.72 -18.71 12.69
N LEU A 218 7.57 -18.23 12.21
CA LEU A 218 7.46 -17.08 11.29
C LEU A 218 6.88 -15.87 12.02
N LEU A 219 7.52 -14.72 11.84
CA LEU A 219 6.96 -13.41 12.18
C LEU A 219 6.47 -12.69 10.91
N ALA A 220 5.18 -12.34 10.90
CA ALA A 220 4.59 -11.54 9.84
C ALA A 220 4.55 -10.07 10.26
N LEU A 221 5.20 -9.21 9.47
CA LEU A 221 5.25 -7.76 9.65
C LEU A 221 4.35 -7.10 8.62
N ARG A 222 3.31 -6.42 9.08
CA ARG A 222 2.33 -5.74 8.23
C ARG A 222 2.44 -4.23 8.40
N ILE A 223 2.09 -3.47 7.36
CA ILE A 223 2.16 -2.00 7.44
C ILE A 223 0.93 -1.45 8.14
N LEU A 224 -0.25 -1.57 7.53
CA LEU A 224 -1.49 -0.95 7.99
C LEU A 224 -2.68 -1.90 7.79
N PRO A 225 -3.65 -1.91 8.72
CA PRO A 225 -4.91 -2.64 8.52
C PRO A 225 -5.86 -1.90 7.57
N GLY A 226 -6.77 -2.64 6.92
CA GLY A 226 -7.89 -2.07 6.16
C GLY A 226 -7.55 -1.47 4.80
N VAL A 227 -6.33 -1.66 4.32
CA VAL A 227 -5.89 -1.31 2.96
C VAL A 227 -6.01 -2.56 2.10
N ASP A 228 -6.87 -2.53 1.06
CA ASP A 228 -7.23 -3.70 0.26
C ASP A 228 -6.03 -4.49 -0.27
N VAL A 229 -5.06 -3.83 -0.88
CA VAL A 229 -3.85 -4.48 -1.42
C VAL A 229 -3.01 -5.16 -0.33
N LEU A 230 -2.93 -4.58 0.88
CA LEU A 230 -2.19 -5.18 2.00
C LEU A 230 -2.97 -6.36 2.61
N GLU A 231 -4.28 -6.24 2.69
CA GLU A 231 -5.15 -7.32 3.17
C GLU A 231 -5.16 -8.52 2.22
N THR A 232 -5.19 -8.28 0.91
CA THR A 232 -5.08 -9.37 -0.09
C THR A 232 -3.71 -10.04 -0.08
N ARG A 233 -2.62 -9.28 0.10
CA ARG A 233 -1.26 -9.84 0.30
C ARG A 233 -1.21 -10.79 1.50
N TRP A 234 -1.72 -10.32 2.64
CA TRP A 234 -1.76 -11.16 3.86
C TRP A 234 -2.63 -12.39 3.68
N SER A 235 -3.81 -12.27 3.07
CA SER A 235 -4.71 -13.40 2.86
C SER A 235 -4.07 -14.48 1.98
N ALA A 236 -3.33 -14.10 0.94
CA ALA A 236 -2.58 -15.03 0.09
C ALA A 236 -1.39 -15.68 0.83
N ALA A 237 -0.65 -14.88 1.59
CA ALA A 237 0.45 -15.38 2.41
C ALA A 237 -0.04 -16.42 3.43
N LYS A 238 -1.18 -16.16 4.08
CA LYS A 238 -1.80 -17.09 5.03
C LYS A 238 -2.13 -18.42 4.36
N VAL A 239 -2.68 -18.43 3.15
CA VAL A 239 -2.95 -19.66 2.39
C VAL A 239 -1.65 -20.45 2.15
N ALA A 240 -0.57 -19.77 1.77
CA ALA A 240 0.73 -20.41 1.55
C ALA A 240 1.32 -20.97 2.85
N PHE A 241 1.24 -20.22 3.95
CA PHE A 241 1.72 -20.67 5.27
C PHE A 241 0.92 -21.85 5.82
N ASP A 242 -0.40 -21.82 5.71
CA ASP A 242 -1.29 -22.92 6.13
C ASP A 242 -0.96 -24.21 5.35
N LYS A 243 -0.76 -24.09 4.02
CA LYS A 243 -0.35 -25.21 3.15
C LYS A 243 1.02 -25.77 3.54
N ALA A 244 1.97 -24.90 3.86
CA ALA A 244 3.32 -25.27 4.27
C ALA A 244 3.41 -25.68 5.76
N LYS A 245 2.33 -25.55 6.54
CA LYS A 245 2.26 -25.82 7.97
C LYS A 245 3.30 -25.02 8.77
N VAL A 246 3.46 -23.75 8.41
CA VAL A 246 4.35 -22.81 9.10
C VAL A 246 3.73 -22.39 10.42
N ASP A 247 4.54 -22.32 11.50
CA ASP A 247 4.13 -21.80 12.81
C ASP A 247 4.21 -20.25 12.78
N VAL A 248 3.10 -19.58 12.48
CA VAL A 248 3.00 -18.10 12.50
C VAL A 248 2.87 -17.66 13.95
N VAL A 249 3.99 -17.30 14.58
CA VAL A 249 4.05 -16.91 16.00
C VAL A 249 3.65 -15.47 16.26
N GLY A 250 3.54 -14.63 15.23
CA GLY A 250 3.08 -13.26 15.35
C GLY A 250 2.68 -12.64 14.03
N VAL A 251 1.69 -11.73 14.10
CA VAL A 251 1.23 -10.88 13.00
C VAL A 251 1.13 -9.47 13.57
N GLU A 252 2.09 -8.60 13.22
CA GLU A 252 2.25 -7.29 13.86
C GLU A 252 2.20 -6.14 12.85
N PHE A 253 1.55 -5.05 13.23
CA PHE A 253 1.49 -3.84 12.42
C PHE A 253 2.62 -2.87 12.78
N THR A 254 3.44 -2.54 11.79
CA THR A 254 4.64 -1.70 11.93
C THR A 254 4.36 -0.22 11.69
N ASP A 255 3.22 0.14 11.09
CA ASP A 255 2.87 1.47 10.61
C ASP A 255 3.89 2.04 9.57
N GLY A 256 4.74 1.17 9.02
CA GLY A 256 5.85 1.58 8.15
C GLY A 256 7.00 2.27 8.92
N ASP A 257 6.99 2.17 10.25
CA ASP A 257 7.98 2.81 11.12
C ASP A 257 9.16 1.89 11.42
N PRO A 258 10.41 2.27 11.06
CA PRO A 258 11.60 1.46 11.30
C PRO A 258 11.89 1.19 12.78
N ALA A 259 11.67 2.18 13.67
CA ALA A 259 11.94 2.01 15.10
C ALA A 259 10.93 1.05 15.74
N LYS A 260 9.66 1.18 15.39
CA LYS A 260 8.61 0.23 15.80
C LYS A 260 8.90 -1.17 15.30
N THR A 261 9.37 -1.31 14.05
CA THR A 261 9.73 -2.59 13.46
C THR A 261 10.86 -3.27 14.23
N LYS A 262 11.95 -2.54 14.53
CA LYS A 262 13.05 -3.07 15.34
C LYS A 262 12.56 -3.56 16.71
N LYS A 263 11.75 -2.74 17.39
CA LYS A 263 11.19 -3.13 18.68
C LYS A 263 10.35 -4.41 18.59
N ILE A 264 9.50 -4.55 17.59
CA ILE A 264 8.69 -5.76 17.38
C ILE A 264 9.61 -6.97 17.20
N VAL A 265 10.60 -6.88 16.30
CA VAL A 265 11.52 -7.99 16.04
C VAL A 265 12.29 -8.39 17.30
N ASP A 266 12.80 -7.41 18.06
CA ASP A 266 13.51 -7.64 19.32
C ASP A 266 12.63 -8.33 20.35
N ASP A 267 11.37 -7.89 20.52
CA ASP A 267 10.42 -8.49 21.46
C ASP A 267 10.16 -9.98 21.10
N TYR A 268 10.07 -10.31 19.80
CA TYR A 268 9.87 -11.68 19.34
C TYR A 268 11.13 -12.54 19.49
N ILE A 269 12.33 -11.99 19.23
CA ILE A 269 13.60 -12.66 19.49
C ILE A 269 13.74 -12.98 20.99
N GLN A 270 13.41 -12.03 21.87
CA GLN A 270 13.45 -12.25 23.31
C GLN A 270 12.46 -13.32 23.77
N ARG A 271 11.24 -13.31 23.22
CA ARG A 271 10.18 -14.26 23.59
C ARG A 271 10.46 -15.69 23.14
N TYR A 272 10.96 -15.85 21.90
CA TYR A 272 11.10 -17.17 21.26
C TYR A 272 12.53 -17.65 21.14
N GLY A 273 13.52 -16.81 21.39
CA GLY A 273 14.94 -17.12 21.22
C GLY A 273 15.40 -17.14 19.76
N THR A 274 14.57 -17.68 18.86
CA THR A 274 14.80 -17.74 17.41
C THR A 274 13.51 -17.47 16.65
N ILE A 275 13.63 -16.71 15.55
CA ILE A 275 12.64 -16.57 14.50
C ILE A 275 13.25 -17.16 13.24
N ASP A 276 12.53 -18.04 12.56
CA ASP A 276 13.06 -18.86 11.46
C ASP A 276 12.66 -18.31 10.08
N GLY A 277 11.75 -17.32 10.02
CA GLY A 277 11.35 -16.61 8.82
C GLY A 277 10.67 -15.29 9.15
N VAL A 278 10.85 -14.30 8.28
CA VAL A 278 10.13 -13.02 8.33
C VAL A 278 9.42 -12.81 7.01
N TRP A 279 8.12 -12.59 7.09
CA TRP A 279 7.34 -12.17 5.93
C TRP A 279 6.78 -10.77 6.17
N MET A 280 6.73 -9.96 5.10
CA MET A 280 6.14 -8.64 5.18
C MET A 280 5.25 -8.33 3.98
N ASP A 281 4.19 -7.56 4.23
CA ASP A 281 3.24 -7.13 3.21
C ASP A 281 3.70 -5.90 2.41
N ALA A 282 4.82 -5.27 2.83
CA ALA A 282 5.50 -4.19 2.09
C ALA A 282 6.96 -4.08 2.54
N GLY A 283 7.86 -3.76 1.63
CA GLY A 283 9.31 -3.80 1.86
C GLY A 283 9.91 -2.63 2.64
N ALA A 284 9.15 -1.58 2.90
CA ALA A 284 9.66 -0.33 3.50
C ALA A 284 10.35 -0.50 4.86
N VAL A 285 10.11 -1.60 5.56
CA VAL A 285 10.69 -1.90 6.89
C VAL A 285 11.69 -3.06 6.86
N ALA A 286 12.03 -3.57 5.67
CA ALA A 286 12.87 -4.75 5.53
C ALA A 286 14.28 -4.53 6.13
N VAL A 287 14.90 -3.38 5.87
CA VAL A 287 16.21 -3.03 6.44
C VAL A 287 16.17 -2.98 7.97
N ALA A 288 15.13 -2.37 8.55
CA ALA A 288 14.95 -2.29 10.00
C ALA A 288 14.81 -3.68 10.64
N ALA A 289 14.09 -4.59 9.97
CA ALA A 289 13.99 -5.98 10.43
C ALA A 289 15.35 -6.69 10.39
N VAL A 290 16.11 -6.54 9.31
CA VAL A 290 17.47 -7.10 9.18
C VAL A 290 18.39 -6.57 10.27
N GLU A 291 18.39 -5.26 10.51
CA GLU A 291 19.21 -4.61 11.54
C GLU A 291 18.88 -5.11 12.94
N ALA A 292 17.59 -5.32 13.26
CA ALA A 292 17.19 -5.85 14.57
C ALA A 292 17.79 -7.24 14.85
N PHE A 293 17.80 -8.16 13.87
CA PHE A 293 18.49 -9.44 14.01
C PHE A 293 19.99 -9.28 14.23
N GLN A 294 20.63 -8.35 13.53
CA GLN A 294 22.06 -8.08 13.67
C GLN A 294 22.38 -7.48 15.04
N ASP A 295 21.61 -6.52 15.50
CA ASP A 295 21.75 -5.87 16.81
C ASP A 295 21.59 -6.90 17.96
N ALA A 296 20.69 -7.88 17.77
CA ALA A 296 20.51 -9.00 18.69
C ALA A 296 21.59 -10.09 18.58
N GLY A 297 22.56 -9.95 17.65
CA GLY A 297 23.59 -10.98 17.41
C GLY A 297 23.01 -12.30 16.87
N LYS A 298 21.87 -12.24 16.15
CA LYS A 298 21.19 -13.40 15.58
C LYS A 298 21.37 -13.43 14.05
N PRO A 299 21.41 -14.63 13.45
CA PRO A 299 21.37 -14.73 12.00
C PRO A 299 20.04 -14.18 11.47
N VAL A 300 20.10 -13.44 10.35
CA VAL A 300 18.91 -12.99 9.66
C VAL A 300 18.23 -14.21 9.01
N PRO A 301 16.96 -14.50 9.32
CA PRO A 301 16.27 -15.62 8.70
C PRO A 301 15.88 -15.32 7.25
N PRO A 302 15.38 -16.31 6.48
CA PRO A 302 14.74 -16.04 5.20
C PRO A 302 13.71 -14.93 5.31
N ILE A 303 13.76 -13.95 4.37
CA ILE A 303 12.98 -12.73 4.43
C ILE A 303 12.52 -12.31 3.03
N ASN A 304 11.34 -11.71 2.89
CA ASN A 304 11.00 -10.95 1.69
C ASN A 304 11.09 -9.45 1.94
N GLY A 305 11.38 -8.69 0.88
CA GLY A 305 11.34 -7.24 0.86
C GLY A 305 10.68 -6.73 -0.42
N GLU A 306 11.07 -5.57 -0.88
CA GLU A 306 10.70 -4.97 -2.17
C GLU A 306 11.98 -4.45 -2.88
N ASP A 307 11.80 -3.77 -4.01
CA ASP A 307 12.88 -3.23 -4.83
C ASP A 307 13.47 -1.88 -4.34
N GLN A 308 13.35 -1.57 -3.04
CA GLN A 308 14.01 -0.41 -2.43
C GLN A 308 15.52 -0.66 -2.36
N LEU A 309 16.34 0.29 -2.82
CA LEU A 309 17.77 0.09 -3.06
C LEU A 309 18.57 -0.21 -1.80
N ASP A 310 18.19 0.35 -0.65
CA ASP A 310 18.86 0.05 0.63
C ASP A 310 18.68 -1.44 1.01
N PHE A 311 17.48 -2.00 0.82
CA PHE A 311 17.25 -3.41 1.05
C PHE A 311 18.02 -4.28 0.06
N LEU A 312 17.98 -3.97 -1.24
CA LEU A 312 18.71 -4.73 -2.25
C LEU A 312 20.22 -4.71 -1.97
N LYS A 313 20.75 -3.56 -1.54
CA LYS A 313 22.15 -3.41 -1.16
C LYS A 313 22.50 -4.24 0.08
N VAL A 314 21.69 -4.16 1.13
CA VAL A 314 21.90 -4.95 2.36
C VAL A 314 21.79 -6.44 2.05
N TRP A 315 20.85 -6.86 1.21
CA TRP A 315 20.73 -8.24 0.76
C TRP A 315 22.03 -8.72 0.10
N LYS A 316 22.56 -7.97 -0.86
CA LYS A 316 23.83 -8.31 -1.53
C LYS A 316 25.00 -8.32 -0.56
N ASP A 317 25.21 -7.24 0.19
CA ASP A 317 26.37 -7.05 1.07
C ASP A 317 26.45 -8.10 2.19
N LYS A 318 25.28 -8.55 2.66
CA LYS A 318 25.17 -9.52 3.76
C LYS A 318 24.89 -10.95 3.28
N ASN A 319 24.77 -11.15 1.97
CA ASN A 319 24.41 -12.44 1.37
C ASN A 319 23.18 -13.06 2.04
N LEU A 320 22.09 -12.28 2.16
CA LEU A 320 20.86 -12.72 2.82
C LEU A 320 20.16 -13.80 2.00
N THR A 321 19.40 -14.67 2.67
CA THR A 321 18.41 -15.53 2.02
C THR A 321 17.13 -14.71 1.84
N ALA A 322 16.99 -14.06 0.69
CA ALA A 322 15.90 -13.11 0.49
C ALA A 322 15.27 -13.20 -0.91
N ILE A 323 14.09 -12.61 -1.03
CA ILE A 323 13.36 -12.38 -2.27
C ILE A 323 12.69 -11.01 -2.21
N ALA A 324 12.50 -10.36 -3.36
CA ALA A 324 11.73 -9.13 -3.45
C ALA A 324 10.66 -9.25 -4.54
N PRO A 325 9.44 -9.73 -4.22
CA PRO A 325 8.30 -9.45 -5.08
C PRO A 325 8.13 -7.94 -5.12
N THR A 326 8.07 -7.36 -6.32
CA THR A 326 8.09 -5.91 -6.46
C THR A 326 6.68 -5.31 -6.45
N TYR A 327 6.60 -4.02 -6.14
CA TYR A 327 5.42 -3.20 -6.37
C TYR A 327 5.87 -1.93 -7.09
N PRO A 328 6.07 -2.02 -8.42
CA PRO A 328 6.84 -1.04 -9.18
C PRO A 328 6.32 0.38 -9.06
N THR A 329 7.20 1.35 -8.74
CA THR A 329 6.84 2.77 -8.69
C THR A 329 6.59 3.36 -10.08
N TYR A 330 6.97 2.69 -11.18
CA TYR A 330 6.58 3.11 -12.52
C TYR A 330 5.05 3.12 -12.73
N GLN A 331 4.27 2.40 -11.93
CA GLN A 331 2.80 2.46 -12.00
C GLN A 331 2.23 3.86 -11.82
N TRP A 332 3.00 4.81 -11.28
CA TRP A 332 2.59 6.20 -11.15
C TRP A 332 2.58 6.98 -12.47
N ARG A 333 3.23 6.46 -13.52
CA ARG A 333 3.14 7.00 -14.88
C ARG A 333 1.83 6.65 -15.56
N THR A 334 1.38 5.43 -15.37
CA THR A 334 0.24 4.83 -16.07
C THR A 334 -1.06 5.61 -15.93
N PRO A 335 -1.44 6.18 -14.75
CA PRO A 335 -2.67 6.96 -14.62
C PRO A 335 -2.70 8.22 -15.49
N ILE A 336 -1.57 8.90 -15.66
CA ILE A 336 -1.45 10.05 -16.56
C ILE A 336 -1.67 9.61 -18.02
N ILE A 337 -1.01 8.54 -18.41
CA ILE A 337 -1.13 7.97 -19.77
C ILE A 337 -2.57 7.49 -20.01
N ALA A 338 -3.18 6.81 -19.03
CA ALA A 338 -4.56 6.34 -19.14
C ALA A 338 -5.56 7.49 -19.25
N ALA A 339 -5.43 8.53 -18.43
CA ALA A 339 -6.30 9.71 -18.48
C ALA A 339 -6.24 10.38 -19.88
N LEU A 340 -5.05 10.53 -20.43
CA LEU A 340 -4.88 11.10 -21.78
C LEU A 340 -5.44 10.19 -22.88
N ARG A 341 -5.24 8.87 -22.81
CA ARG A 341 -5.85 7.91 -23.75
C ARG A 341 -7.38 7.98 -23.70
N ILE A 342 -7.96 8.06 -22.50
CA ILE A 342 -9.40 8.18 -22.31
C ILE A 342 -9.91 9.48 -22.97
N LEU A 343 -9.24 10.59 -22.74
CA LEU A 343 -9.61 11.90 -23.31
C LEU A 343 -9.39 11.98 -24.83
N ASP A 344 -8.48 11.17 -25.37
CA ASP A 344 -8.33 11.00 -26.83
C ASP A 344 -9.43 10.09 -27.42
N GLY A 345 -10.25 9.43 -26.58
CA GLY A 345 -11.24 8.44 -27.00
C GLY A 345 -10.62 7.09 -27.38
N GLN A 346 -9.40 6.80 -26.92
CA GLN A 346 -8.73 5.52 -27.14
C GLN A 346 -9.15 4.52 -26.07
N GLN A 347 -9.30 3.27 -26.44
CA GLN A 347 -9.60 2.20 -25.48
C GLN A 347 -8.48 2.06 -24.44
N VAL A 348 -8.88 1.74 -23.21
CA VAL A 348 -8.00 1.35 -22.10
C VAL A 348 -8.44 0.02 -21.51
N SER A 349 -7.54 -0.70 -20.85
CA SER A 349 -7.93 -1.93 -20.16
C SER A 349 -8.57 -1.63 -18.80
N ASN A 350 -9.60 -2.40 -18.40
CA ASN A 350 -10.14 -2.37 -17.05
C ASN A 350 -10.41 -3.80 -16.54
N PRO A 351 -9.64 -4.28 -15.55
CA PRO A 351 -8.49 -3.61 -14.92
C PRO A 351 -7.29 -3.48 -15.85
N TRP A 352 -6.43 -2.48 -15.60
CA TRP A 352 -5.12 -2.37 -16.23
C TRP A 352 -4.08 -3.00 -15.30
N LYS A 353 -3.84 -4.29 -15.48
CA LYS A 353 -2.87 -5.06 -14.70
C LYS A 353 -1.48 -4.89 -15.29
N LEU A 354 -0.58 -4.29 -14.51
CA LEU A 354 0.81 -4.07 -14.90
C LEU A 354 1.68 -5.28 -14.56
N PRO A 355 2.78 -5.54 -15.30
CA PRO A 355 3.78 -6.52 -14.92
C PRO A 355 4.32 -6.28 -13.52
N GLN A 356 4.62 -7.36 -12.81
CA GLN A 356 5.20 -7.34 -11.47
C GLN A 356 6.36 -8.31 -11.39
N PRO A 357 7.55 -7.92 -11.87
CA PRO A 357 8.73 -8.77 -11.79
C PRO A 357 9.10 -9.09 -10.34
N THR A 358 9.75 -10.22 -10.14
CA THR A 358 10.31 -10.62 -8.85
C THR A 358 11.83 -10.54 -8.90
N ILE A 359 12.45 -9.89 -7.92
CA ILE A 359 13.90 -9.90 -7.75
C ILE A 359 14.27 -11.12 -6.93
N THR A 360 15.18 -11.90 -7.49
CA THR A 360 15.74 -13.10 -6.89
C THR A 360 17.26 -12.96 -6.76
N GLN A 361 17.92 -13.90 -6.10
CA GLN A 361 19.38 -13.90 -6.02
C GLN A 361 20.06 -13.86 -7.40
N ASP A 362 19.45 -14.51 -8.40
CA ASP A 362 20.06 -14.66 -9.73
C ASP A 362 19.99 -13.37 -10.57
N ASN A 363 19.04 -12.47 -10.29
CA ASN A 363 18.86 -11.23 -11.04
C ASN A 363 19.09 -9.96 -10.20
N LEU A 364 19.44 -10.09 -8.92
CA LEU A 364 19.63 -8.97 -7.98
C LEU A 364 20.56 -7.88 -8.51
N ASP A 365 21.66 -8.27 -9.12
CA ASP A 365 22.69 -7.35 -9.62
C ASP A 365 22.18 -6.42 -10.73
N GLN A 366 21.13 -6.81 -11.44
CA GLN A 366 20.53 -6.01 -12.52
C GLN A 366 19.73 -4.80 -11.97
N TYR A 367 19.35 -4.86 -10.69
CA TYR A 367 18.51 -3.85 -10.03
C TYR A 367 19.26 -2.95 -9.06
N LEU A 368 20.57 -3.17 -8.90
CA LEU A 368 21.40 -2.34 -8.04
C LEU A 368 21.89 -1.11 -8.79
N ASP A 369 21.56 0.07 -8.31
CA ASP A 369 22.08 1.34 -8.82
C ASP A 369 22.72 2.16 -7.68
N ALA A 370 24.04 2.09 -7.59
CA ALA A 370 24.80 2.84 -6.58
C ALA A 370 24.80 4.37 -6.78
N SER A 371 24.31 4.84 -7.92
CA SER A 371 24.21 6.28 -8.21
C SER A 371 22.98 6.94 -7.61
N MET A 372 21.98 6.14 -7.22
CA MET A 372 20.70 6.59 -6.68
C MET A 372 20.69 6.51 -5.13
N PRO A 373 19.82 7.34 -4.48
CA PRO A 373 19.69 7.33 -3.03
C PRO A 373 19.21 5.97 -2.49
N PRO A 374 19.55 5.62 -1.26
CA PRO A 374 19.16 4.34 -0.64
C PRO A 374 17.64 4.08 -0.66
N LEU A 375 16.83 5.12 -0.46
CA LEU A 375 15.36 5.02 -0.42
C LEU A 375 14.70 5.10 -1.80
N HIS A 376 15.49 5.07 -2.88
CA HIS A 376 14.97 4.96 -4.24
C HIS A 376 14.50 3.53 -4.53
N TYR A 377 13.61 3.38 -5.51
CA TYR A 377 13.10 2.09 -5.97
C TYR A 377 13.67 1.73 -7.34
N ALA A 378 14.18 0.53 -7.47
CA ALA A 378 14.84 0.06 -8.70
C ALA A 378 13.90 0.08 -9.91
N MET A 379 12.61 -0.19 -9.69
CA MET A 379 11.59 -0.20 -10.74
C MET A 379 10.82 1.12 -10.83
N CYS A 380 11.55 2.25 -10.84
CA CYS A 380 10.89 3.55 -10.96
C CYS A 380 10.39 3.84 -12.39
N GLY A 381 10.95 3.21 -13.43
CA GLY A 381 10.65 3.54 -14.81
C GLY A 381 10.88 5.02 -15.13
N CYS A 382 11.91 5.63 -14.56
CA CYS A 382 12.11 7.08 -14.57
C CYS A 382 13.32 7.53 -15.40
N THR A 383 14.09 6.61 -15.94
CA THR A 383 15.36 6.91 -16.63
C THR A 383 15.21 7.72 -17.92
N ASP A 384 14.04 7.65 -18.57
CA ASP A 384 13.67 8.38 -19.78
C ASP A 384 12.95 9.70 -19.50
N LEU A 385 12.68 10.01 -18.21
CA LEU A 385 11.89 11.16 -17.82
C LEU A 385 12.71 12.44 -17.60
N PRO A 386 12.09 13.63 -17.79
CA PRO A 386 12.74 14.90 -17.54
C PRO A 386 13.30 15.02 -16.12
N GLY A 387 14.55 15.48 -16.01
CA GLY A 387 15.22 15.71 -14.74
C GLY A 387 15.89 14.48 -14.12
N TYR A 388 15.89 13.31 -14.79
CA TYR A 388 16.63 12.15 -14.33
C TYR A 388 18.16 12.38 -14.41
N PRO A 389 18.97 11.95 -13.41
CA PRO A 389 18.58 11.36 -12.12
C PRO A 389 18.36 12.38 -10.98
N GLN A 390 18.61 13.69 -11.22
CA GLN A 390 18.67 14.72 -10.17
C GLN A 390 17.35 14.88 -9.41
N ARG A 391 16.21 14.74 -10.08
CA ARG A 391 14.88 14.84 -9.46
C ARG A 391 14.66 13.77 -8.38
N TRP A 392 15.28 12.61 -8.51
CA TRP A 392 15.12 11.50 -7.58
C TRP A 392 16.22 11.41 -6.52
N LYS A 393 17.30 12.20 -6.69
CA LYS A 393 18.34 12.41 -5.68
C LYS A 393 17.91 13.46 -4.67
#